data_9126711f80d80c3f8308ae121e1378db
#
_entry.id   9126711f80d80c3f8308ae121e1378db
#
_cell.length_a   1.000
_cell.length_b   1.000
_cell.length_c   1.000
_cell.angle_alpha   90.00
_cell.angle_beta   90.00
_cell.angle_gamma   90.00
#
_symmetry.space_group_name_H-M   'P 1'
#
loop_
_entity.id
_entity.type
_entity.pdbx_description
1 polymer ?
#
loop_
_entity_poly.entity_id
_entity_poly.type
_entity_poly.pdbx_seq_one_letter_code
_entity_poly.pdbx_strand_id
1 'polypeptide(L)'
;NGSEVTRKISINEALTMQKWDVITVQQASAFSGMFETYEPYLTDLVAVVRKKAPTTKVYFHETWSYEIGSLHEGFLNYNSSQKEMYLCIKESAQKASDLIKAEIIPTGDVVQLVRENISEFDYENGGISLCRDSFHLSENYGRFLAGAVWLKKLTGKTLKEQPFSNFDFEKVKKLINTVNEKV
;
A
#
# COMPACT_ATOMS: atom_id res chain seq x y z
N ASN A 1 9.02 -3.87 -19.67
CA ASN A 1 8.95 -5.18 -20.29
C ASN A 1 9.32 -6.22 -19.25
N GLY A 2 8.33 -6.71 -18.49
CA GLY A 2 8.52 -7.82 -17.59
C GLY A 2 8.77 -9.09 -18.42
N SER A 3 9.93 -9.68 -18.26
CA SER A 3 10.17 -11.01 -18.77
C SER A 3 9.20 -11.96 -18.08
N GLU A 4 8.58 -12.83 -18.86
CA GLU A 4 7.67 -13.84 -18.37
C GLU A 4 8.38 -14.70 -17.31
N VAL A 5 7.83 -14.76 -16.09
CA VAL A 5 8.41 -15.57 -15.04
C VAL A 5 8.08 -17.03 -15.34
N THR A 6 9.02 -17.74 -15.90
CA THR A 6 8.83 -19.12 -16.38
C THR A 6 8.92 -20.18 -15.29
N ARG A 7 9.37 -19.81 -14.07
CA ARG A 7 9.51 -20.75 -12.97
C ARG A 7 8.47 -20.51 -11.90
N LYS A 8 7.59 -21.48 -11.69
CA LYS A 8 6.72 -21.53 -10.50
C LYS A 8 7.53 -22.05 -9.32
N ILE A 9 7.55 -21.31 -8.22
CA ILE A 9 8.17 -21.71 -6.96
C ILE A 9 7.15 -21.64 -5.83
N SER A 10 7.30 -22.49 -4.83
CA SER A 10 6.49 -22.41 -3.62
C SER A 10 6.98 -21.28 -2.70
N ILE A 11 6.12 -20.84 -1.78
CA ILE A 11 6.52 -19.89 -0.72
C ILE A 11 7.70 -20.44 0.09
N ASN A 12 7.70 -21.75 0.39
CA ASN A 12 8.79 -22.39 1.10
C ASN A 12 10.13 -22.28 0.37
N GLU A 13 10.13 -22.50 -0.94
CA GLU A 13 11.33 -22.32 -1.76
C GLU A 13 11.77 -20.87 -1.77
N ALA A 14 10.85 -19.91 -2.03
CA ALA A 14 11.17 -18.48 -2.05
C ALA A 14 11.81 -18.02 -0.72
N LEU A 15 11.28 -18.44 0.41
CA LEU A 15 11.79 -18.08 1.73
C LEU A 15 13.18 -18.62 2.02
N THR A 16 13.59 -19.73 1.36
CA THR A 16 14.89 -20.38 1.56
C THR A 16 15.94 -20.02 0.52
N MET A 17 15.56 -19.31 -0.56
CA MET A 17 16.49 -18.96 -1.65
C MET A 17 17.60 -18.00 -1.21
N GLN A 18 17.33 -17.12 -0.26
CA GLN A 18 18.27 -16.14 0.25
C GLN A 18 17.85 -15.68 1.65
N LYS A 19 18.71 -14.91 2.31
CA LYS A 19 18.36 -14.20 3.53
C LYS A 19 17.56 -12.95 3.16
N TRP A 20 16.34 -12.86 3.68
CA TRP A 20 15.46 -11.71 3.49
C TRP A 20 15.55 -10.78 4.71
N ASP A 21 15.75 -9.48 4.49
CA ASP A 21 15.72 -8.48 5.55
C ASP A 21 14.30 -8.10 5.92
N VAL A 22 13.43 -7.97 4.91
CA VAL A 22 12.03 -7.57 5.05
C VAL A 22 11.14 -8.45 4.20
N ILE A 23 9.99 -8.83 4.75
CA ILE A 23 8.89 -9.45 4.03
C ILE A 23 7.62 -8.66 4.33
N THR A 24 6.83 -8.37 3.31
CA THR A 24 5.54 -7.71 3.46
C THR A 24 4.40 -8.65 3.11
N VAL A 25 3.31 -8.53 3.84
CA VAL A 25 2.05 -9.24 3.56
C VAL A 25 0.93 -8.21 3.41
N GLN A 26 -0.04 -8.52 2.57
CA GLN A 26 -1.22 -7.70 2.33
C GLN A 26 -2.39 -8.55 1.85
N GLN A 27 -3.60 -8.03 1.93
CA GLN A 27 -4.77 -8.64 1.29
C GLN A 27 -4.93 -8.13 -0.15
N ALA A 28 -5.66 -8.88 -0.99
CA ALA A 28 -6.08 -8.41 -2.30
C ALA A 28 -6.98 -7.18 -2.17
N SER A 29 -6.79 -6.18 -3.03
CA SER A 29 -7.40 -4.84 -2.86
C SER A 29 -8.93 -4.87 -2.70
N ALA A 30 -9.64 -5.74 -3.43
CA ALA A 30 -11.10 -5.89 -3.33
C ALA A 30 -11.58 -6.38 -1.94
N PHE A 31 -10.73 -7.06 -1.19
CA PHE A 31 -11.03 -7.64 0.13
C PHE A 31 -10.26 -6.98 1.27
N SER A 32 -9.47 -5.95 0.98
CA SER A 32 -8.57 -5.35 1.97
C SER A 32 -9.27 -4.65 3.14
N GLY A 33 -10.55 -4.29 2.98
CA GLY A 33 -11.39 -3.79 4.07
C GLY A 33 -12.28 -4.85 4.72
N MET A 34 -12.12 -6.12 4.36
CA MET A 34 -12.96 -7.24 4.83
C MET A 34 -12.14 -8.18 5.71
N PHE A 35 -11.93 -7.81 6.97
CA PHE A 35 -11.02 -8.53 7.89
C PHE A 35 -11.35 -10.00 8.04
N GLU A 36 -12.62 -10.40 7.93
CA GLU A 36 -13.08 -11.79 7.96
C GLU A 36 -12.47 -12.67 6.86
N THR A 37 -11.95 -12.06 5.79
CA THR A 37 -11.30 -12.79 4.68
C THR A 37 -9.81 -13.06 4.91
N TYR A 38 -9.24 -12.56 6.00
CA TYR A 38 -7.81 -12.68 6.28
C TYR A 38 -7.46 -14.03 6.93
N GLU A 39 -8.33 -14.52 7.81
CA GLU A 39 -8.09 -15.76 8.54
C GLU A 39 -8.70 -16.98 7.84
N PRO A 40 -8.04 -18.14 7.93
CA PRO A 40 -6.78 -18.42 8.68
C PRO A 40 -5.50 -18.08 7.89
N TYR A 41 -5.62 -17.62 6.67
CA TYR A 41 -4.53 -17.52 5.69
C TYR A 41 -3.41 -16.59 6.15
N LEU A 42 -3.74 -15.44 6.75
CA LEU A 42 -2.75 -14.46 7.22
C LEU A 42 -1.90 -15.05 8.35
N THR A 43 -2.54 -15.66 9.34
CA THR A 43 -1.84 -16.29 10.48
C THR A 43 -0.96 -17.45 10.01
N ASP A 44 -1.48 -18.32 9.16
CA ASP A 44 -0.74 -19.46 8.62
C ASP A 44 0.47 -19.02 7.79
N LEU A 45 0.28 -18.03 6.90
CA LEU A 45 1.37 -17.48 6.08
C LEU A 45 2.48 -16.91 6.95
N VAL A 46 2.13 -16.06 7.92
CA VAL A 46 3.12 -15.42 8.80
C VAL A 46 3.82 -16.43 9.70
N ALA A 47 3.12 -17.49 10.14
CA ALA A 47 3.75 -18.58 10.87
C ALA A 47 4.81 -19.31 10.02
N VAL A 48 4.52 -19.57 8.74
CA VAL A 48 5.49 -20.15 7.80
C VAL A 48 6.68 -19.22 7.60
N VAL A 49 6.44 -17.91 7.39
CA VAL A 49 7.50 -16.90 7.24
C VAL A 49 8.42 -16.90 8.46
N ARG A 50 7.87 -16.78 9.66
CA ARG A 50 8.64 -16.74 10.91
C ARG A 50 9.44 -18.02 11.18
N LYS A 51 8.88 -19.16 10.79
CA LYS A 51 9.58 -20.47 10.92
C LYS A 51 10.76 -20.58 9.95
N LYS A 52 10.61 -20.10 8.71
CA LYS A 52 11.62 -20.28 7.65
C LYS A 52 12.63 -19.13 7.57
N ALA A 53 12.21 -17.92 7.93
CA ALA A 53 13.03 -16.72 7.92
C ALA A 53 12.93 -15.97 9.27
N PRO A 54 13.43 -16.56 10.38
CA PRO A 54 13.18 -16.07 11.74
C PRO A 54 13.80 -14.70 12.05
N THR A 55 14.78 -14.26 11.27
CA THR A 55 15.44 -12.95 11.43
C THR A 55 14.83 -11.85 10.56
N THR A 56 13.87 -12.19 9.71
CA THR A 56 13.22 -11.25 8.78
C THR A 56 12.19 -10.40 9.51
N LYS A 57 12.21 -9.09 9.28
CA LYS A 57 11.16 -8.21 9.76
C LYS A 57 9.93 -8.31 8.86
N VAL A 58 8.77 -8.59 9.47
CA VAL A 58 7.51 -8.67 8.75
C VAL A 58 6.77 -7.35 8.90
N TYR A 59 6.22 -6.83 7.80
CA TYR A 59 5.29 -5.69 7.77
C TYR A 59 3.97 -6.08 7.15
N PHE A 60 2.89 -5.47 7.63
CA PHE A 60 1.62 -5.47 6.94
C PHE A 60 1.53 -4.25 6.03
N HIS A 61 1.27 -4.44 4.74
CA HIS A 61 1.09 -3.35 3.80
C HIS A 61 -0.39 -2.99 3.69
N GLU A 62 -0.74 -1.79 4.16
CA GLU A 62 -2.06 -1.21 3.99
C GLU A 62 -2.21 -0.69 2.56
N THR A 63 -3.16 -1.26 1.82
CA THR A 63 -3.49 -0.82 0.47
C THR A 63 -4.36 0.44 0.51
N TRP A 64 -4.74 0.96 -0.64
CA TRP A 64 -5.53 2.19 -0.79
C TRP A 64 -6.95 1.89 -1.28
N SER A 65 -7.88 2.80 -0.95
CA SER A 65 -9.24 2.76 -1.47
C SER A 65 -9.30 3.08 -2.97
N TYR A 66 -10.26 2.48 -3.67
CA TYR A 66 -10.54 2.83 -5.05
C TYR A 66 -11.04 4.27 -5.15
N GLU A 67 -10.92 4.88 -6.33
CA GLU A 67 -11.42 6.22 -6.57
C GLU A 67 -12.92 6.23 -6.85
N ILE A 68 -13.54 7.34 -6.55
CA ILE A 68 -14.93 7.62 -6.90
C ILE A 68 -15.18 7.30 -8.39
N GLY A 69 -16.29 6.64 -8.67
CA GLY A 69 -16.63 6.21 -10.04
C GLY A 69 -15.92 4.95 -10.52
N SER A 70 -15.14 4.27 -9.68
CA SER A 70 -14.53 2.99 -10.05
C SER A 70 -15.58 1.95 -10.44
N LEU A 71 -15.35 1.29 -11.58
CA LEU A 71 -16.21 0.20 -12.08
C LEU A 71 -15.69 -1.19 -11.64
N HIS A 72 -14.69 -1.24 -10.78
CA HIS A 72 -14.19 -2.50 -10.26
C HIS A 72 -15.26 -3.18 -9.39
N GLU A 73 -15.61 -4.43 -9.69
CA GLU A 73 -16.68 -5.17 -9.00
C GLU A 73 -16.51 -5.22 -7.47
N GLY A 74 -15.25 -5.34 -6.99
CA GLY A 74 -14.94 -5.32 -5.57
C GLY A 74 -15.24 -3.99 -4.86
N PHE A 75 -15.55 -2.91 -5.59
CA PHE A 75 -15.95 -1.64 -5.00
C PHE A 75 -17.36 -1.71 -4.42
N LEU A 76 -18.19 -2.62 -4.93
CA LEU A 76 -19.54 -2.87 -4.42
C LEU A 76 -19.52 -3.39 -2.97
N ASN A 77 -18.45 -4.04 -2.54
CA ASN A 77 -18.27 -4.48 -1.14
C ASN A 77 -18.28 -3.31 -0.15
N TYR A 78 -18.08 -2.09 -0.64
CA TYR A 78 -17.99 -0.84 0.13
C TYR A 78 -19.03 0.19 -0.35
N ASN A 79 -20.17 -0.27 -0.85
CA ASN A 79 -21.25 0.58 -1.39
C ASN A 79 -20.80 1.57 -2.46
N SER A 80 -19.74 1.25 -3.21
CA SER A 80 -19.06 2.14 -4.16
C SER A 80 -18.63 3.48 -3.54
N SER A 81 -18.32 3.47 -2.26
CA SER A 81 -17.89 4.64 -1.50
C SER A 81 -16.38 4.57 -1.22
N GLN A 82 -15.63 5.52 -1.76
CA GLN A 82 -14.19 5.65 -1.50
C GLN A 82 -13.90 5.81 -0.01
N LYS A 83 -14.68 6.65 0.67
CA LYS A 83 -14.51 6.92 2.11
C LYS A 83 -14.81 5.68 2.94
N GLU A 84 -15.88 4.96 2.63
CA GLU A 84 -16.23 3.73 3.34
C GLU A 84 -15.15 2.67 3.12
N MET A 85 -14.71 2.46 1.88
CA MET A 85 -13.63 1.53 1.57
C MET A 85 -12.35 1.88 2.34
N TYR A 86 -11.96 3.17 2.39
CA TYR A 86 -10.80 3.61 3.15
C TYR A 86 -10.92 3.28 4.63
N LEU A 87 -12.06 3.60 5.27
CA LEU A 87 -12.26 3.33 6.69
C LEU A 87 -12.22 1.83 7.01
N CYS A 88 -12.83 1.01 6.17
CA CYS A 88 -12.79 -0.45 6.29
C CYS A 88 -11.36 -1.01 6.14
N ILE A 89 -10.59 -0.49 5.15
CA ILE A 89 -9.19 -0.88 4.94
C ILE A 89 -8.35 -0.52 6.18
N LYS A 90 -8.48 0.69 6.68
CA LYS A 90 -7.74 1.18 7.85
C LYS A 90 -8.00 0.32 9.07
N GLU A 91 -9.27 0.03 9.37
CA GLU A 91 -9.66 -0.82 10.49
C GLU A 91 -9.12 -2.25 10.32
N SER A 92 -9.26 -2.82 9.12
CA SER A 92 -8.78 -4.18 8.82
C SER A 92 -7.25 -4.29 8.89
N ALA A 93 -6.54 -3.27 8.41
CA ALA A 93 -5.07 -3.21 8.48
C ALA A 93 -4.59 -3.14 9.94
N GLN A 94 -5.27 -2.38 10.79
CA GLN A 94 -4.94 -2.33 12.22
C GLN A 94 -5.17 -3.69 12.90
N LYS A 95 -6.33 -4.32 12.66
CA LYS A 95 -6.62 -5.67 13.18
C LYS A 95 -5.59 -6.70 12.70
N ALA A 96 -5.21 -6.65 11.42
CA ALA A 96 -4.19 -7.55 10.86
C ALA A 96 -2.81 -7.33 11.49
N SER A 97 -2.41 -6.06 11.64
CA SER A 97 -1.17 -5.66 12.32
C SER A 97 -1.10 -6.20 13.75
N ASP A 98 -2.16 -6.03 14.52
CA ASP A 98 -2.25 -6.49 15.91
C ASP A 98 -2.20 -8.03 15.98
N LEU A 99 -2.95 -8.70 15.10
CA LEU A 99 -3.02 -10.17 15.02
C LEU A 99 -1.65 -10.79 14.76
N ILE A 100 -0.94 -10.28 13.76
CA ILE A 100 0.36 -10.83 13.39
C ILE A 100 1.54 -10.13 14.09
N LYS A 101 1.29 -9.16 14.95
CA LYS A 101 2.32 -8.34 15.64
C LYS A 101 3.37 -7.80 14.67
N ALA A 102 2.92 -7.12 13.64
CA ALA A 102 3.75 -6.52 12.60
C ALA A 102 3.38 -5.04 12.42
N GLU A 103 4.37 -4.19 12.14
CA GLU A 103 4.13 -2.79 11.83
C GLU A 103 3.43 -2.62 10.48
N ILE A 104 2.63 -1.56 10.35
CA ILE A 104 1.96 -1.20 9.09
C ILE A 104 2.88 -0.33 8.23
N ILE A 105 2.87 -0.60 6.91
CA ILE A 105 3.30 0.36 5.89
C ILE A 105 2.02 1.09 5.44
N PRO A 106 1.81 2.37 5.87
CA PRO A 106 0.50 3.03 5.78
C PRO A 106 0.27 3.71 4.42
N THR A 107 0.38 2.96 3.33
CA THR A 107 0.23 3.53 1.98
C THR A 107 -1.19 4.07 1.76
N GLY A 108 -2.21 3.34 2.21
CA GLY A 108 -3.61 3.75 2.09
C GLY A 108 -3.92 5.02 2.84
N ASP A 109 -3.48 5.13 4.10
CA ASP A 109 -3.63 6.34 4.91
C ASP A 109 -3.01 7.56 4.23
N VAL A 110 -1.79 7.44 3.70
CA VAL A 110 -1.10 8.56 3.05
C VAL A 110 -1.74 8.94 1.72
N VAL A 111 -2.19 7.94 0.92
CA VAL A 111 -2.94 8.21 -0.31
C VAL A 111 -4.22 8.98 -0.01
N GLN A 112 -4.96 8.60 1.02
CA GLN A 112 -6.18 9.29 1.42
C GLN A 112 -5.91 10.71 1.92
N LEU A 113 -4.88 10.89 2.74
CA LEU A 113 -4.48 12.23 3.23
C LEU A 113 -4.13 13.18 2.08
N VAL A 114 -3.41 12.68 1.06
CA VAL A 114 -3.07 13.47 -0.12
C VAL A 114 -4.33 13.88 -0.89
N ARG A 115 -5.28 12.95 -1.09
CA ARG A 115 -6.56 13.24 -1.76
C ARG A 115 -7.40 14.28 -1.03
N GLU A 116 -7.39 14.27 0.30
CA GLU A 116 -8.21 15.14 1.12
C GLU A 116 -7.58 16.52 1.39
N ASN A 117 -6.26 16.64 1.38
CA ASN A 117 -5.58 17.84 1.86
C ASN A 117 -4.75 18.57 0.81
N ILE A 118 -4.56 17.99 -0.37
CA ILE A 118 -3.80 18.63 -1.45
C ILE A 118 -4.71 18.80 -2.67
N SER A 119 -5.18 20.02 -2.91
CA SER A 119 -6.18 20.32 -3.95
C SER A 119 -5.79 19.83 -5.34
N GLU A 120 -4.49 19.79 -5.65
CA GLU A 120 -4.00 19.26 -6.92
C GLU A 120 -4.26 17.77 -7.11
N PHE A 121 -4.53 17.02 -6.04
CA PHE A 121 -4.81 15.58 -6.03
C PHE A 121 -6.22 15.24 -5.52
N ASP A 122 -7.04 16.24 -5.28
CA ASP A 122 -8.45 16.07 -4.98
C ASP A 122 -9.22 15.70 -6.26
N TYR A 123 -9.19 14.41 -6.59
CA TYR A 123 -9.77 13.89 -7.83
C TYR A 123 -11.28 14.17 -7.94
N GLU A 124 -12.00 14.13 -6.82
CA GLU A 124 -13.44 14.40 -6.77
C GLU A 124 -13.78 15.82 -7.23
N ASN A 125 -12.90 16.78 -6.96
CA ASN A 125 -13.04 18.18 -7.36
C ASN A 125 -12.17 18.59 -8.56
N GLY A 126 -11.77 17.61 -9.39
CA GLY A 126 -11.06 17.86 -10.65
C GLY A 126 -9.54 17.88 -10.54
N GLY A 127 -9.00 17.47 -9.42
CA GLY A 127 -7.55 17.27 -9.24
C GLY A 127 -7.02 16.04 -10.00
N ILE A 128 -5.71 15.86 -9.95
CA ILE A 128 -5.00 14.76 -10.61
C ILE A 128 -5.32 13.44 -9.90
N SER A 129 -5.77 12.44 -10.65
CA SER A 129 -5.93 11.09 -10.12
C SER A 129 -4.58 10.49 -9.68
N LEU A 130 -4.56 9.90 -8.49
CA LEU A 130 -3.46 9.04 -8.03
C LEU A 130 -3.55 7.62 -8.60
N CYS A 131 -4.64 7.29 -9.29
CA CYS A 131 -4.83 6.01 -9.99
C CYS A 131 -4.85 6.19 -11.50
N ARG A 132 -4.48 5.16 -12.27
CA ARG A 132 -4.52 5.17 -13.74
C ARG A 132 -5.83 4.63 -14.32
N ASP A 133 -6.54 3.83 -13.54
CA ASP A 133 -7.77 3.12 -13.91
C ASP A 133 -8.76 3.05 -12.73
N SER A 134 -8.74 4.07 -11.88
CA SER A 134 -9.54 4.21 -10.66
C SER A 134 -9.20 3.28 -9.48
N PHE A 135 -8.26 2.34 -9.62
CA PHE A 135 -7.87 1.43 -8.55
C PHE A 135 -6.37 1.09 -8.51
N HIS A 136 -5.68 0.97 -9.64
CA HIS A 136 -4.22 0.83 -9.65
C HIS A 136 -3.54 2.21 -9.63
N LEU A 137 -2.51 2.37 -8.81
CA LEU A 137 -1.76 3.63 -8.75
C LEU A 137 -1.21 4.03 -10.12
N SER A 138 -1.32 5.33 -10.40
CA SER A 138 -0.76 5.95 -11.59
C SER A 138 0.77 5.78 -11.62
N GLU A 139 1.34 5.70 -12.82
CA GLU A 139 2.79 5.50 -12.99
C GLU A 139 3.61 6.68 -12.49
N ASN A 140 2.98 7.85 -12.46
CA ASN A 140 3.56 9.09 -11.96
C ASN A 140 3.38 9.22 -10.43
N TYR A 141 2.53 10.16 -10.01
CA TYR A 141 2.41 10.56 -8.60
C TYR A 141 1.93 9.43 -7.68
N GLY A 142 1.07 8.53 -8.16
CA GLY A 142 0.57 7.43 -7.31
C GLY A 142 1.67 6.46 -6.89
N ARG A 143 2.47 5.95 -7.84
CA ARG A 143 3.59 5.05 -7.54
C ARG A 143 4.73 5.77 -6.82
N PHE A 144 4.97 7.05 -7.16
CA PHE A 144 5.93 7.87 -6.45
C PHE A 144 5.57 7.97 -4.97
N LEU A 145 4.32 8.31 -4.67
CA LEU A 145 3.82 8.43 -3.29
C LEU A 145 3.98 7.11 -2.51
N ALA A 146 3.54 5.99 -3.09
CA ALA A 146 3.70 4.69 -2.47
C ALA A 146 5.17 4.35 -2.22
N GLY A 147 6.05 4.57 -3.20
CA GLY A 147 7.49 4.36 -3.05
C GLY A 147 8.11 5.23 -1.95
N ALA A 148 7.68 6.48 -1.83
CA ALA A 148 8.12 7.40 -0.77
C ALA A 148 7.69 6.91 0.62
N VAL A 149 6.43 6.44 0.78
CA VAL A 149 5.93 5.84 2.02
C VAL A 149 6.78 4.62 2.42
N TRP A 150 7.01 3.71 1.48
CA TRP A 150 7.83 2.52 1.73
C TRP A 150 9.26 2.88 2.12
N LEU A 151 9.90 3.78 1.37
CA LEU A 151 11.27 4.21 1.66
C LEU A 151 11.38 4.81 3.06
N LYS A 152 10.47 5.71 3.41
CA LYS A 152 10.42 6.33 4.74
C LYS A 152 10.20 5.30 5.82
N LYS A 153 9.20 4.43 5.68
CA LYS A 153 8.85 3.40 6.67
C LYS A 153 9.97 2.40 6.90
N LEU A 154 10.61 1.93 5.84
CA LEU A 154 11.64 0.90 5.92
C LEU A 154 12.99 1.44 6.40
N THR A 155 13.30 2.71 6.12
CA THR A 155 14.62 3.28 6.45
C THR A 155 14.61 4.20 7.66
N GLY A 156 13.44 4.73 8.05
CA GLY A 156 13.28 5.78 9.07
C GLY A 156 13.87 7.13 8.67
N LYS A 157 14.43 7.26 7.45
CA LYS A 157 15.11 8.49 7.01
C LYS A 157 14.10 9.54 6.54
N THR A 158 14.35 10.79 6.90
CA THR A 158 13.63 11.92 6.32
C THR A 158 13.92 12.02 4.83
N LEU A 159 12.87 12.04 4.03
CA LEU A 159 12.97 12.16 2.58
C LEU A 159 13.37 13.60 2.22
N LYS A 160 14.32 13.74 1.31
CA LYS A 160 14.75 15.06 0.81
C LYS A 160 13.91 15.47 -0.37
N GLU A 161 13.51 16.73 -0.38
CA GLU A 161 12.92 17.36 -1.56
C GLU A 161 13.97 17.43 -2.67
N GLN A 162 13.65 16.88 -3.82
CA GLN A 162 14.53 16.92 -5.00
C GLN A 162 13.68 16.86 -6.27
N PRO A 163 14.11 17.53 -7.35
CA PRO A 163 13.42 17.43 -8.62
C PRO A 163 13.60 16.02 -9.22
N PHE A 164 12.52 15.54 -9.83
CA PHE A 164 12.55 14.33 -10.66
C PHE A 164 12.15 14.73 -12.08
N SER A 165 12.81 14.17 -13.08
CA SER A 165 12.44 14.39 -14.48
C SER A 165 10.99 13.94 -14.71
N ASN A 166 10.23 14.72 -15.46
CA ASN A 166 8.82 14.49 -15.78
C ASN A 166 7.82 14.68 -14.63
N PHE A 167 8.24 15.27 -13.50
CA PHE A 167 7.35 15.62 -12.40
C PHE A 167 7.37 17.13 -12.13
N ASP A 168 6.22 17.66 -11.77
CA ASP A 168 6.14 19.01 -11.21
C ASP A 168 6.76 19.02 -9.81
N PHE A 169 7.80 19.84 -9.61
CA PHE A 169 8.57 19.86 -8.38
C PHE A 169 7.74 20.27 -7.16
N GLU A 170 6.85 21.25 -7.31
CA GLU A 170 6.02 21.71 -6.19
C GLU A 170 5.03 20.62 -5.74
N LYS A 171 4.49 19.84 -6.68
CA LYS A 171 3.64 18.69 -6.33
C LYS A 171 4.45 17.60 -5.62
N VAL A 172 5.63 17.26 -6.14
CA VAL A 172 6.54 16.28 -5.49
C VAL A 172 6.89 16.71 -4.07
N LYS A 173 7.19 17.99 -3.86
CA LYS A 173 7.49 18.57 -2.55
C LYS A 173 6.33 18.39 -1.58
N LYS A 174 5.10 18.68 -1.98
CA LYS A 174 3.91 18.47 -1.14
C LYS A 174 3.76 16.99 -0.76
N LEU A 175 3.95 16.06 -1.70
CA LEU A 175 3.89 14.62 -1.42
C LEU A 175 4.97 14.19 -0.43
N ILE A 176 6.22 14.62 -0.62
CA ILE A 176 7.34 14.30 0.29
C ILE A 176 7.07 14.83 1.69
N ASN A 177 6.57 16.06 1.82
CA ASN A 177 6.26 16.66 3.11
C ASN A 177 5.15 15.89 3.83
N THR A 178 4.08 15.53 3.12
CA THR A 178 3.02 14.68 3.69
C THR A 178 3.57 13.35 4.20
N VAL A 179 4.44 12.69 3.43
CA VAL A 179 5.08 11.42 3.88
C VAL A 179 5.96 11.65 5.10
N ASN A 180 6.79 12.69 5.11
CA ASN A 180 7.68 12.98 6.24
C ASN A 180 6.93 13.29 7.55
N GLU A 181 5.75 13.89 7.46
CA GLU A 181 4.92 14.24 8.62
C GLU A 181 4.13 13.04 9.17
N LYS A 182 3.79 12.06 8.31
CA LYS A 182 2.84 11.00 8.66
C LYS A 182 3.46 9.62 8.87
N VAL A 183 4.64 9.39 8.33
CA VAL A 183 5.39 8.14 8.38
C VAL A 183 6.69 8.32 9.14
#